data_dd3bfa60a4fb3df33ffbe74a06430cc2
#
_entry.id   dd3bfa60a4fb3df33ffbe74a06430cc2
#
_cell.length_a   1.000
_cell.length_b   1.000
_cell.length_c   1.000
_cell.angle_alpha   90.00
_cell.angle_beta   90.00
_cell.angle_gamma   90.00
#
_symmetry.space_group_name_H-M   'P 1'
#
loop_
_entity.id
_entity.type
_entity.pdbx_description
1 polymer ?
#
loop_
_entity_poly.entity_id
_entity_poly.type
_entity_poly.pdbx_seq_one_letter_code
_entity_poly.pdbx_strand_id
1 'polypeptide(L)'
;MNQKKIGSEKVRVFFGASTDLKLIVRKYYLPIVRLLSEMPLMSECAVGINSHGTDWGEMISHISFHGEDRIVAGDYSGYDQQLPLNVTQACMGILIQMAEDIGYDAESLVIMRSIIPDITTPVVNFYGSLIMLMGGNPSGQNLTVYLNSLVNSILSRCAFYSLAPSQSFAYYRKYVHQITYGDDDVGSVSTLCPWFNSVSKAEVLHSYGLTYTPPSKTGSHVAYMDLKD
;
A
#
# COMPACT_ATOMS: atom_id res chain seq x y z
N MET A 1 -8.66 -7.87 23.95
CA MET A 1 -7.98 -8.98 23.26
C MET A 1 -8.99 -10.04 22.88
N ASN A 2 -9.03 -10.44 21.62
CA ASN A 2 -9.98 -11.45 21.16
C ASN A 2 -9.52 -12.81 21.69
N GLN A 3 -10.29 -13.49 22.52
CA GLN A 3 -9.94 -14.75 23.18
C GLN A 3 -9.51 -15.87 22.19
N LYS A 4 -9.93 -15.80 20.93
CA LYS A 4 -9.50 -16.72 19.85
C LYS A 4 -8.01 -16.62 19.46
N LYS A 5 -7.29 -15.60 19.93
CA LYS A 5 -5.85 -15.42 19.64
C LYS A 5 -4.92 -15.84 20.78
N ILE A 6 -5.50 -16.23 21.91
CA ILE A 6 -4.73 -16.79 23.04
C ILE A 6 -4.39 -18.23 22.67
N GLY A 7 -3.11 -18.52 22.43
CA GLY A 7 -2.62 -19.84 21.99
C GLY A 7 -2.29 -19.96 20.49
N SER A 8 -2.52 -18.91 19.67
CA SER A 8 -1.95 -18.89 18.33
C SER A 8 -0.50 -18.39 18.39
N GLU A 9 0.41 -19.06 17.69
CA GLU A 9 1.83 -18.68 17.60
C GLU A 9 2.04 -17.32 16.85
N LYS A 10 0.96 -16.69 16.35
CA LYS A 10 1.01 -15.41 15.65
C LYS A 10 1.05 -14.25 16.62
N VAL A 11 2.23 -13.75 16.93
CA VAL A 11 2.46 -12.52 17.69
C VAL A 11 2.59 -11.34 16.70
N ARG A 12 1.81 -10.27 16.93
CA ARG A 12 2.03 -9.00 16.22
C ARG A 12 3.17 -8.25 16.90
N VAL A 13 4.24 -8.04 16.16
CA VAL A 13 5.40 -7.26 16.63
C VAL A 13 5.24 -5.83 16.07
N PHE A 14 5.50 -4.84 16.90
CA PHE A 14 5.63 -3.46 16.48
C PHE A 14 6.99 -2.91 16.91
N PHE A 15 7.50 -1.96 16.17
CA PHE A 15 8.80 -1.35 16.42
C PHE A 15 8.62 0.08 16.94
N GLY A 16 9.26 0.39 18.05
CA GLY A 16 9.26 1.74 18.60
C GLY A 16 10.33 2.59 17.90
N ALA A 17 9.94 3.48 17.00
CA ALA A 17 10.85 4.49 16.49
C ALA A 17 11.20 5.52 17.57
N SER A 18 12.39 6.14 17.48
CA SER A 18 12.79 7.22 18.37
C SER A 18 11.82 8.41 18.31
N THR A 19 11.72 9.17 19.38
CA THR A 19 10.86 10.36 19.43
C THR A 19 11.30 11.39 18.40
N ASP A 20 12.60 11.57 18.24
CA ASP A 20 13.17 12.54 17.29
C ASP A 20 12.79 12.20 15.85
N LEU A 21 12.96 10.93 15.43
CA LEU A 21 12.54 10.47 14.11
C LEU A 21 11.04 10.70 13.89
N LYS A 22 10.20 10.37 14.90
CA LYS A 22 8.75 10.60 14.81
C LYS A 22 8.40 12.08 14.62
N LEU A 23 9.09 12.98 15.31
CA LEU A 23 8.86 14.42 15.19
C LEU A 23 9.30 14.95 13.82
N ILE A 24 10.45 14.50 13.31
CA ILE A 24 10.96 14.88 11.99
C ILE A 24 10.01 14.38 10.90
N VAL A 25 9.63 13.11 10.95
CA VAL A 25 8.66 12.52 10.00
C VAL A 25 7.34 13.30 10.02
N ARG A 26 6.80 13.61 11.20
CA ARG A 26 5.57 14.39 11.31
C ARG A 26 5.73 15.80 10.72
N LYS A 27 6.84 16.47 10.99
CA LYS A 27 7.06 17.83 10.51
C LYS A 27 7.10 17.90 8.98
N TYR A 28 7.80 16.99 8.33
CA TYR A 28 8.09 17.09 6.89
C TYR A 28 7.16 16.24 6.02
N TYR A 29 6.72 15.07 6.47
CA TYR A 29 5.91 14.18 5.67
C TYR A 29 4.40 14.26 5.96
N LEU A 30 4.00 14.66 7.18
CA LEU A 30 2.57 14.69 7.53
C LEU A 30 1.73 15.59 6.61
N PRO A 31 2.19 16.80 6.20
CA PRO A 31 1.43 17.61 5.23
C PRO A 31 1.23 16.91 3.90
N ILE A 32 2.23 16.16 3.43
CA ILE A 32 2.16 15.42 2.15
C ILE A 32 1.16 14.26 2.25
N VAL A 33 1.25 13.45 3.30
CA VAL A 33 0.32 12.31 3.46
C VAL A 33 -1.10 12.78 3.75
N ARG A 34 -1.27 13.99 4.30
CA ARG A 34 -2.59 14.60 4.45
C ARG A 34 -3.24 14.87 3.09
N LEU A 35 -2.49 15.32 2.10
CA LEU A 35 -2.99 15.47 0.72
C LEU A 35 -3.48 14.15 0.15
N LEU A 36 -2.81 13.03 0.46
CA LEU A 36 -3.28 11.71 0.05
C LEU A 36 -4.64 11.39 0.64
N SER A 37 -4.86 11.73 1.92
CA SER A 37 -6.14 11.50 2.61
C SER A 37 -7.25 12.45 2.17
N GLU A 38 -6.91 13.65 1.74
CA GLU A 38 -7.89 14.64 1.25
C GLU A 38 -8.35 14.32 -0.19
N MET A 39 -7.58 13.54 -0.93
CA MET A 39 -7.90 13.14 -2.31
C MET A 39 -7.78 11.61 -2.49
N PRO A 40 -8.56 10.81 -1.72
CA PRO A 40 -8.37 9.36 -1.65
C PRO A 40 -8.57 8.65 -2.99
N LEU A 41 -9.53 9.07 -3.82
CA LEU A 41 -9.78 8.46 -5.12
C LEU A 41 -8.68 8.80 -6.15
N MET A 42 -8.00 9.93 -5.98
CA MET A 42 -6.88 10.30 -6.83
C MET A 42 -5.58 9.61 -6.38
N SER A 43 -5.33 9.57 -5.08
CA SER A 43 -4.15 8.95 -4.49
C SER A 43 -4.24 7.42 -4.42
N GLU A 44 -5.45 6.86 -4.58
CA GLU A 44 -5.79 5.44 -4.35
C GLU A 44 -5.54 5.00 -2.89
N CYS A 45 -5.45 5.94 -1.95
CA CYS A 45 -5.20 5.69 -0.54
C CYS A 45 -6.47 5.93 0.27
N ALA A 46 -7.08 4.87 0.81
CA ALA A 46 -8.34 4.95 1.56
C ALA A 46 -8.18 5.54 2.96
N VAL A 47 -6.95 5.88 3.38
CA VAL A 47 -6.70 6.43 4.72
C VAL A 47 -7.38 7.79 4.86
N GLY A 48 -8.32 7.88 5.78
CA GLY A 48 -9.09 9.11 6.04
C GLY A 48 -10.53 9.07 5.50
N ILE A 49 -10.91 8.09 4.69
CA ILE A 49 -12.30 7.93 4.24
C ILE A 49 -13.20 7.65 5.44
N ASN A 50 -14.27 8.42 5.56
CA ASN A 50 -15.27 8.23 6.59
C ASN A 50 -16.32 7.20 6.14
N SER A 51 -16.32 6.03 6.78
CA SER A 51 -17.29 4.95 6.47
C SER A 51 -18.76 5.29 6.76
N HIS A 52 -19.01 6.40 7.47
CA HIS A 52 -20.35 6.90 7.78
C HIS A 52 -20.70 8.19 7.03
N GLY A 53 -19.81 8.65 6.16
CA GLY A 53 -19.96 9.86 5.35
C GLY A 53 -20.31 9.59 3.88
N THR A 54 -20.43 10.67 3.12
CA THR A 54 -20.67 10.62 1.67
C THR A 54 -19.49 10.01 0.90
N ASP A 55 -18.29 10.19 1.42
CA ASP A 55 -17.03 9.66 0.86
C ASP A 55 -17.09 8.13 0.67
N TRP A 56 -17.83 7.42 1.53
CA TRP A 56 -18.02 5.98 1.37
C TRP A 56 -18.79 5.64 0.09
N GLY A 57 -19.86 6.38 -0.20
CA GLY A 57 -20.63 6.22 -1.42
C GLY A 57 -19.82 6.54 -2.68
N GLU A 58 -18.97 7.57 -2.62
CA GLU A 58 -18.05 7.92 -3.70
C GLU A 58 -17.01 6.83 -3.92
N MET A 59 -16.46 6.28 -2.84
CA MET A 59 -15.52 5.15 -2.92
C MET A 59 -16.18 3.92 -3.55
N ILE A 60 -17.38 3.54 -3.13
CA ILE A 60 -18.11 2.40 -3.71
C ILE A 60 -18.35 2.64 -5.20
N SER A 61 -18.78 3.83 -5.61
CA SER A 61 -18.96 4.19 -7.02
C SER A 61 -17.66 4.09 -7.81
N HIS A 62 -16.53 4.48 -7.21
CA HIS A 62 -15.22 4.39 -7.82
C HIS A 62 -14.77 2.93 -8.02
N ILE A 63 -14.85 2.11 -6.97
CA ILE A 63 -14.39 0.71 -7.05
C ILE A 63 -15.32 -0.20 -7.84
N SER A 64 -16.56 0.20 -8.12
CA SER A 64 -17.51 -0.53 -8.96
C SER A 64 -17.64 0.04 -10.38
N PHE A 65 -16.80 1.00 -10.75
CA PHE A 65 -16.90 1.72 -12.03
C PHE A 65 -16.92 0.80 -13.26
N HIS A 66 -16.19 -0.31 -13.24
CA HIS A 66 -16.14 -1.28 -14.34
C HIS A 66 -17.12 -2.45 -14.20
N GLY A 67 -18.01 -2.41 -13.21
CA GLY A 67 -19.03 -3.43 -12.93
C GLY A 67 -18.91 -3.98 -11.50
N GLU A 68 -20.04 -4.26 -10.89
CA GLU A 68 -20.11 -4.84 -9.55
C GLU A 68 -19.69 -6.32 -9.53
N ASP A 69 -19.71 -6.99 -10.68
CA ASP A 69 -19.31 -8.40 -10.89
C ASP A 69 -17.83 -8.53 -11.33
N ARG A 70 -17.08 -7.42 -11.35
CA ARG A 70 -15.70 -7.39 -11.82
C ARG A 70 -14.72 -6.91 -10.76
N ILE A 71 -15.00 -7.25 -9.52
CA ILE A 71 -14.18 -6.84 -8.38
C ILE A 71 -12.96 -7.75 -8.26
N VAL A 72 -11.82 -7.13 -8.07
CA VAL A 72 -10.56 -7.74 -7.64
C VAL A 72 -10.25 -7.19 -6.26
N ALA A 73 -10.17 -8.06 -5.28
CA ALA A 73 -9.85 -7.69 -3.91
C ALA A 73 -8.89 -8.72 -3.30
N GLY A 74 -8.11 -8.32 -2.32
CA GLY A 74 -7.23 -9.22 -1.62
C GLY A 74 -6.46 -8.58 -0.48
N ASP A 75 -5.66 -9.41 0.16
CA ASP A 75 -4.83 -9.09 1.31
C ASP A 75 -3.49 -9.80 1.15
N TYR A 76 -2.45 -9.33 1.81
CA TYR A 76 -1.14 -9.96 1.77
C TYR A 76 -0.83 -10.71 3.07
N SER A 77 -0.19 -11.84 2.95
CA SER A 77 0.30 -12.56 4.13
C SER A 77 1.69 -12.05 4.50
N GLY A 78 1.81 -11.43 5.69
CA GLY A 78 3.10 -10.92 6.18
C GLY A 78 3.63 -9.72 5.41
N TYR A 79 2.75 -8.87 4.90
CA TYR A 79 3.05 -7.72 4.03
C TYR A 79 4.18 -6.85 4.55
N ASP A 80 4.08 -6.38 5.79
CA ASP A 80 5.08 -5.51 6.42
C ASP A 80 6.50 -6.08 6.42
N GLN A 81 6.63 -7.41 6.35
CA GLN A 81 7.93 -8.11 6.37
C GLN A 81 8.47 -8.41 4.98
N GLN A 82 7.60 -8.46 3.98
CA GLN A 82 7.93 -8.90 2.61
C GLN A 82 8.07 -7.75 1.61
N LEU A 83 7.81 -6.50 2.04
CA LEU A 83 7.87 -5.35 1.15
C LEU A 83 9.27 -5.19 0.52
N PRO A 84 9.36 -5.18 -0.83
CA PRO A 84 10.63 -4.97 -1.50
C PRO A 84 11.19 -3.57 -1.21
N LEU A 85 12.44 -3.50 -0.76
CA LEU A 85 13.11 -2.25 -0.41
C LEU A 85 13.07 -1.21 -1.54
N ASN A 86 13.33 -1.63 -2.77
CA ASN A 86 13.33 -0.75 -3.93
C ASN A 86 11.97 -0.11 -4.20
N VAL A 87 10.86 -0.84 -3.99
CA VAL A 87 9.50 -0.30 -4.15
C VAL A 87 9.19 0.69 -3.03
N THR A 88 9.55 0.36 -1.80
CA THR A 88 9.37 1.26 -0.65
C THR A 88 10.16 2.56 -0.83
N GLN A 89 11.41 2.47 -1.29
CA GLN A 89 12.24 3.64 -1.60
C GLN A 89 11.67 4.47 -2.76
N ALA A 90 11.13 3.82 -3.79
CA ALA A 90 10.45 4.52 -4.88
C ALA A 90 9.22 5.30 -4.37
N CYS A 91 8.42 4.72 -3.46
CA CYS A 91 7.30 5.42 -2.82
C CYS A 91 7.77 6.64 -2.01
N MET A 92 8.87 6.52 -1.27
CA MET A 92 9.46 7.67 -0.57
C MET A 92 9.90 8.76 -1.56
N GLY A 93 10.44 8.37 -2.72
CA GLY A 93 10.77 9.29 -3.82
C GLY A 93 9.55 10.04 -4.34
N ILE A 94 8.41 9.36 -4.49
CA ILE A 94 7.13 10.00 -4.89
C ILE A 94 6.69 11.04 -3.86
N LEU A 95 6.74 10.73 -2.57
CA LEU A 95 6.38 11.68 -1.52
C LEU A 95 7.29 12.92 -1.53
N ILE A 96 8.59 12.75 -1.82
CA ILE A 96 9.54 13.86 -1.96
C ILE A 96 9.23 14.68 -3.20
N GLN A 97 8.92 14.04 -4.34
CA GLN A 97 8.54 14.77 -5.54
C GLN A 97 7.28 15.61 -5.31
N MET A 98 6.28 15.04 -4.63
CA MET A 98 5.08 15.81 -4.23
C MET A 98 5.44 17.01 -3.35
N ALA A 99 6.37 16.84 -2.40
CA ALA A 99 6.85 17.95 -1.56
C ALA A 99 7.52 19.04 -2.38
N GLU A 100 8.34 18.68 -3.36
CA GLU A 100 8.99 19.60 -4.29
C GLU A 100 7.96 20.36 -5.14
N ASP A 101 6.99 19.65 -5.71
CA ASP A 101 5.94 20.20 -6.57
C ASP A 101 5.03 21.20 -5.83
N ILE A 102 4.79 21.01 -4.53
CA ILE A 102 4.03 21.96 -3.69
C ILE A 102 4.89 23.07 -3.08
N GLY A 103 6.18 23.13 -3.40
CA GLY A 103 7.06 24.27 -3.09
C GLY A 103 7.83 24.16 -1.77
N TYR A 104 8.17 22.97 -1.31
CA TYR A 104 9.10 22.82 -0.19
C TYR A 104 10.47 23.41 -0.55
N ASP A 105 11.09 24.06 0.43
CA ASP A 105 12.44 24.60 0.26
C ASP A 105 13.51 23.49 0.16
N ALA A 106 14.67 23.84 -0.37
CA ALA A 106 15.76 22.89 -0.60
C ALA A 106 16.27 22.23 0.69
N GLU A 107 16.28 22.95 1.82
CA GLU A 107 16.69 22.39 3.11
C GLU A 107 15.72 21.32 3.58
N SER A 108 14.43 21.58 3.52
CA SER A 108 13.37 20.62 3.85
C SER A 108 13.47 19.34 3.00
N LEU A 109 13.71 19.48 1.68
CA LEU A 109 13.88 18.34 0.78
C LEU A 109 15.15 17.53 1.08
N VAL A 110 16.24 18.18 1.48
CA VAL A 110 17.47 17.50 1.93
C VAL A 110 17.20 16.70 3.19
N ILE A 111 16.50 17.27 4.19
CA ILE A 111 16.14 16.58 5.43
C ILE A 111 15.27 15.37 5.12
N MET A 112 14.23 15.54 4.27
CA MET A 112 13.36 14.43 3.87
C MET A 112 14.15 13.29 3.22
N ARG A 113 15.08 13.60 2.31
CA ARG A 113 15.93 12.58 1.67
C ARG A 113 16.85 11.89 2.67
N SER A 114 17.40 12.64 3.62
CA SER A 114 18.39 12.13 4.59
C SER A 114 17.80 11.09 5.56
N ILE A 115 16.50 11.16 5.88
CA ILE A 115 15.86 10.22 6.81
C ILE A 115 15.24 9.00 6.12
N ILE A 116 15.32 8.90 4.79
CA ILE A 116 14.83 7.71 4.07
C ILE A 116 15.44 6.41 4.59
N PRO A 117 16.77 6.31 4.80
CA PRO A 117 17.37 5.08 5.34
C PRO A 117 16.81 4.69 6.72
N ASP A 118 16.57 5.67 7.60
CA ASP A 118 16.01 5.42 8.94
C ASP A 118 14.57 4.85 8.87
N ILE A 119 13.85 5.14 7.79
CA ILE A 119 12.50 4.65 7.55
C ILE A 119 12.52 3.30 6.84
N THR A 120 13.37 3.13 5.82
CA THR A 120 13.33 1.99 4.89
C THR A 120 14.33 0.88 5.22
N THR A 121 15.40 1.21 5.93
CA THR A 121 16.46 0.27 6.38
C THR A 121 16.85 0.52 7.85
N PRO A 122 15.87 0.57 8.78
CA PRO A 122 16.14 0.93 10.14
C PRO A 122 17.04 -0.09 10.83
N VAL A 123 17.90 0.41 11.74
CA VAL A 123 18.63 -0.42 12.70
C VAL A 123 17.76 -0.59 13.95
N VAL A 124 17.40 -1.81 14.26
CA VAL A 124 16.54 -2.15 15.39
C VAL A 124 17.34 -2.89 16.47
N ASN A 125 17.04 -2.60 17.73
CA ASN A 125 17.54 -3.38 18.84
C ASN A 125 16.62 -4.58 19.08
N PHE A 126 17.14 -5.78 18.84
CA PHE A 126 16.43 -7.02 19.06
C PHE A 126 17.13 -7.82 20.15
N TYR A 127 16.58 -7.78 21.37
CA TYR A 127 17.14 -8.42 22.57
C TYR A 127 18.64 -8.10 22.82
N GLY A 128 19.03 -6.85 22.60
CA GLY A 128 20.42 -6.40 22.80
C GLY A 128 21.31 -6.51 21.55
N SER A 129 20.87 -7.17 20.51
CA SER A 129 21.56 -7.21 19.21
C SER A 129 21.03 -6.12 18.29
N LEU A 130 21.93 -5.39 17.62
CA LEU A 130 21.56 -4.42 16.59
C LEU A 130 21.44 -5.14 15.26
N ILE A 131 20.26 -5.07 14.65
CA ILE A 131 19.95 -5.70 13.37
C ILE A 131 19.48 -4.62 12.40
N MET A 132 20.08 -4.56 11.22
CA MET A 132 19.60 -3.73 10.12
C MET A 132 18.53 -4.49 9.32
N LEU A 133 17.35 -3.92 9.19
CA LEU A 133 16.29 -4.49 8.35
C LEU A 133 16.49 -4.02 6.91
N MET A 134 16.61 -4.98 5.99
CA MET A 134 16.81 -4.70 4.55
C MET A 134 15.51 -4.92 3.78
N GLY A 135 14.57 -3.99 3.93
CA GLY A 135 13.22 -4.09 3.39
C GLY A 135 12.17 -4.29 4.46
N GLY A 136 10.93 -4.45 4.04
CA GLY A 136 9.78 -4.38 4.93
C GLY A 136 9.42 -2.95 5.31
N ASN A 137 8.36 -2.80 6.07
CA ASN A 137 7.94 -1.53 6.66
C ASN A 137 7.60 -1.75 8.13
N PRO A 138 8.54 -1.53 9.06
CA PRO A 138 8.31 -1.79 10.47
C PRO A 138 7.09 -1.03 10.99
N SER A 139 6.10 -1.79 11.50
CA SER A 139 4.90 -1.22 12.09
C SER A 139 5.25 -0.36 13.30
N GLY A 140 4.67 0.84 13.39
CA GLY A 140 4.81 1.76 14.52
C GLY A 140 5.41 3.12 14.18
N GLN A 141 5.71 3.40 12.92
CA GLN A 141 6.04 4.74 12.43
C GLN A 141 4.80 5.45 11.85
N ASN A 142 4.85 6.78 11.79
CA ASN A 142 3.70 7.60 11.39
C ASN A 142 3.28 7.44 9.91
N LEU A 143 4.17 6.92 9.06
CA LEU A 143 3.93 6.74 7.63
C LEU A 143 3.46 5.32 7.28
N THR A 144 3.45 4.37 8.22
CA THR A 144 3.27 2.95 7.91
C THR A 144 2.08 2.68 6.99
N VAL A 145 0.88 3.13 7.35
CA VAL A 145 -0.32 2.85 6.57
C VAL A 145 -0.30 3.54 5.19
N TYR A 146 0.19 4.77 5.12
CA TYR A 146 0.29 5.51 3.85
C TYR A 146 1.32 4.88 2.92
N LEU A 147 2.48 4.55 3.46
CA LEU A 147 3.55 3.92 2.69
C LEU A 147 3.13 2.54 2.19
N ASN A 148 2.49 1.74 3.04
CA ASN A 148 1.92 0.46 2.66
C ASN A 148 0.87 0.60 1.56
N SER A 149 -0.03 1.57 1.66
CA SER A 149 -1.06 1.84 0.63
C SER A 149 -0.42 2.22 -0.71
N LEU A 150 0.58 3.10 -0.71
CA LEU A 150 1.29 3.49 -1.94
C LEU A 150 2.05 2.31 -2.55
N VAL A 151 2.75 1.52 -1.74
CA VAL A 151 3.45 0.31 -2.21
C VAL A 151 2.46 -0.67 -2.82
N ASN A 152 1.31 -0.90 -2.19
CA ASN A 152 0.27 -1.78 -2.70
C ASN A 152 -0.25 -1.30 -4.07
N SER A 153 -0.54 0.00 -4.20
CA SER A 153 -0.95 0.61 -5.46
C SER A 153 0.11 0.44 -6.57
N ILE A 154 1.40 0.60 -6.24
CA ILE A 154 2.51 0.39 -7.19
C ILE A 154 2.66 -1.09 -7.55
N LEU A 155 2.58 -2.01 -6.59
CA LEU A 155 2.66 -3.44 -6.84
C LEU A 155 1.54 -3.93 -7.77
N SER A 156 0.33 -3.40 -7.62
CA SER A 156 -0.77 -3.66 -8.56
C SER A 156 -0.44 -3.21 -9.98
N ARG A 157 0.20 -2.04 -10.13
CA ARG A 157 0.69 -1.56 -11.44
C ARG A 157 1.81 -2.43 -11.99
N CYS A 158 2.75 -2.85 -11.15
CA CYS A 158 3.80 -3.77 -11.56
C CYS A 158 3.21 -5.08 -12.09
N ALA A 159 2.21 -5.65 -11.41
CA ALA A 159 1.51 -6.83 -11.86
C ALA A 159 0.79 -6.60 -13.20
N PHE A 160 0.07 -5.47 -13.35
CA PHE A 160 -0.60 -5.12 -14.59
C PHE A 160 0.36 -5.04 -15.78
N TYR A 161 1.46 -4.31 -15.64
CA TYR A 161 2.42 -4.12 -16.74
C TYR A 161 3.28 -5.35 -17.01
N SER A 162 3.47 -6.22 -16.04
CA SER A 162 4.12 -7.53 -16.26
C SER A 162 3.28 -8.44 -17.14
N LEU A 163 1.95 -8.35 -17.04
CA LEU A 163 1.01 -9.09 -17.87
C LEU A 163 0.80 -8.44 -19.25
N ALA A 164 1.03 -7.15 -19.38
CA ALA A 164 0.84 -6.39 -20.62
C ALA A 164 1.96 -5.36 -20.85
N PRO A 165 3.20 -5.79 -21.10
CA PRO A 165 4.38 -4.92 -21.18
C PRO A 165 4.34 -3.90 -22.32
N SER A 166 3.50 -4.10 -23.33
CA SER A 166 3.32 -3.17 -24.43
C SER A 166 2.39 -2.00 -24.14
N GLN A 167 1.69 -2.01 -23.00
CA GLN A 167 0.77 -0.94 -22.63
C GLN A 167 1.50 0.29 -22.09
N SER A 168 1.00 1.47 -22.43
CA SER A 168 1.49 2.72 -21.85
C SER A 168 1.08 2.83 -20.38
N PHE A 169 1.92 3.44 -19.55
CA PHE A 169 1.64 3.70 -18.13
C PHE A 169 0.34 4.50 -17.87
N ALA A 170 -0.15 5.25 -18.85
CA ALA A 170 -1.42 5.95 -18.75
C ALA A 170 -2.65 5.02 -18.76
N TYR A 171 -2.49 3.76 -19.18
CA TYR A 171 -3.63 2.85 -19.32
C TYR A 171 -4.11 2.24 -18.03
N TYR A 172 -3.27 2.10 -17.00
CA TYR A 172 -3.67 1.46 -15.75
C TYR A 172 -4.97 2.06 -15.20
N ARG A 173 -4.99 3.34 -14.92
CA ARG A 173 -6.17 4.03 -14.35
C ARG A 173 -7.38 4.09 -15.25
N LYS A 174 -7.20 3.87 -16.55
CA LYS A 174 -8.31 3.75 -17.50
C LYS A 174 -9.05 2.41 -17.36
N TYR A 175 -8.33 1.37 -16.97
CA TYR A 175 -8.84 0.00 -16.95
C TYR A 175 -8.99 -0.60 -15.56
N VAL A 176 -8.39 0.02 -14.56
CA VAL A 176 -8.44 -0.43 -13.18
C VAL A 176 -8.77 0.75 -12.27
N HIS A 177 -9.87 0.66 -11.58
CA HIS A 177 -10.26 1.59 -10.54
C HIS A 177 -10.10 0.90 -9.20
N GLN A 178 -8.99 1.19 -8.51
CA GLN A 178 -8.67 0.59 -7.22
C GLN A 178 -8.57 1.62 -6.11
N ILE A 179 -8.63 1.11 -4.89
CA ILE A 179 -8.26 1.83 -3.66
C ILE A 179 -7.53 0.87 -2.73
N THR A 180 -6.62 1.38 -1.92
CA THR A 180 -5.78 0.59 -1.00
C THR A 180 -5.83 1.13 0.42
N TYR A 181 -5.80 0.25 1.41
CA TYR A 181 -5.66 0.60 2.82
C TYR A 181 -4.62 -0.31 3.47
N GLY A 182 -3.36 0.15 3.50
CA GLY A 182 -2.27 -0.72 3.93
C GLY A 182 -2.06 -1.88 2.95
N ASP A 183 -2.19 -3.07 3.47
CA ASP A 183 -2.12 -4.34 2.73
C ASP A 183 -3.42 -4.72 2.03
N ASP A 184 -4.55 -4.21 2.47
CA ASP A 184 -5.83 -4.45 1.81
C ASP A 184 -5.93 -3.64 0.51
N ASP A 185 -6.48 -4.25 -0.54
CA ASP A 185 -6.84 -3.55 -1.77
C ASP A 185 -8.14 -4.08 -2.35
N VAL A 186 -8.85 -3.19 -3.02
CA VAL A 186 -10.09 -3.50 -3.74
C VAL A 186 -10.23 -2.58 -4.95
N GLY A 187 -10.79 -3.10 -6.02
CA GLY A 187 -11.10 -2.32 -7.20
C GLY A 187 -11.79 -3.12 -8.28
N SER A 188 -12.28 -2.45 -9.32
CA SER A 188 -12.86 -3.10 -10.49
C SER A 188 -11.94 -3.02 -11.70
N VAL A 189 -12.06 -4.02 -12.57
CA VAL A 189 -11.25 -4.19 -13.77
C VAL A 189 -12.14 -4.20 -15.02
N SER A 190 -11.79 -3.38 -16.00
CA SER A 190 -12.51 -3.28 -17.28
C SER A 190 -12.59 -4.63 -18.01
N THR A 191 -13.69 -4.85 -18.70
CA THR A 191 -13.87 -5.99 -19.62
C THR A 191 -12.83 -6.04 -20.75
N LEU A 192 -12.20 -4.89 -21.05
CA LEU A 192 -11.13 -4.79 -22.05
C LEU A 192 -9.78 -5.39 -21.58
N CYS A 193 -9.65 -5.68 -20.28
CA CYS A 193 -8.45 -6.28 -19.69
C CYS A 193 -8.78 -7.60 -18.97
N PRO A 194 -9.34 -8.62 -19.64
CA PRO A 194 -9.74 -9.87 -18.99
C PRO A 194 -8.54 -10.67 -18.44
N TRP A 195 -7.35 -10.37 -18.92
CA TRP A 195 -6.07 -10.95 -18.49
C TRP A 195 -5.59 -10.43 -17.14
N PHE A 196 -6.10 -9.27 -16.66
CA PHE A 196 -5.79 -8.75 -15.33
C PHE A 196 -6.97 -9.05 -14.39
N ASN A 197 -6.78 -9.97 -13.48
CA ASN A 197 -7.77 -10.42 -12.51
C ASN A 197 -7.08 -10.91 -11.23
N SER A 198 -7.83 -11.33 -10.22
CA SER A 198 -7.26 -11.72 -8.92
C SER A 198 -6.28 -12.90 -9.03
N VAL A 199 -6.54 -13.87 -9.92
CA VAL A 199 -5.67 -15.04 -10.12
C VAL A 199 -4.33 -14.59 -10.74
N SER A 200 -4.37 -13.91 -11.89
CA SER A 200 -3.18 -13.46 -12.60
C SER A 200 -2.36 -12.45 -11.79
N LYS A 201 -3.03 -11.56 -11.04
CA LYS A 201 -2.37 -10.65 -10.11
C LYS A 201 -1.61 -11.42 -9.02
N ALA A 202 -2.25 -12.42 -8.41
CA ALA A 202 -1.63 -13.25 -7.38
C ALA A 202 -0.40 -14.02 -7.91
N GLU A 203 -0.48 -14.58 -9.13
CA GLU A 203 0.64 -15.29 -9.77
C GLU A 203 1.85 -14.38 -9.99
N VAL A 204 1.63 -13.17 -10.50
CA VAL A 204 2.72 -12.20 -10.69
C VAL A 204 3.31 -11.77 -9.36
N LEU A 205 2.48 -11.43 -8.37
CA LEU A 205 2.96 -11.04 -7.04
C LEU A 205 3.74 -12.17 -6.37
N HIS A 206 3.30 -13.43 -6.57
CA HIS A 206 4.04 -14.59 -6.10
C HIS A 206 5.44 -14.70 -6.74
N SER A 207 5.57 -14.38 -8.01
CA SER A 207 6.88 -14.34 -8.69
C SER A 207 7.83 -13.27 -8.12
N TYR A 208 7.27 -12.24 -7.44
CA TYR A 208 8.04 -11.23 -6.69
C TYR A 208 8.34 -11.64 -5.24
N GLY A 209 7.92 -12.83 -4.82
CA GLY A 209 8.07 -13.32 -3.45
C GLY A 209 6.99 -12.84 -2.47
N LEU A 210 5.90 -12.28 -2.99
CA LEU A 210 4.78 -11.79 -2.17
C LEU A 210 3.64 -12.82 -2.17
N THR A 211 3.05 -13.05 -1.01
CA THR A 211 1.88 -13.93 -0.88
C THR A 211 0.61 -13.10 -0.83
N TYR A 212 -0.07 -13.01 -1.97
CA TYR A 212 -1.37 -12.35 -2.08
C TYR A 212 -2.48 -13.39 -1.91
N THR A 213 -3.46 -13.10 -1.08
CA THR A 213 -4.53 -14.03 -0.67
C THR A 213 -5.90 -13.42 -0.94
N PRO A 214 -6.94 -14.25 -1.20
CA PRO A 214 -8.30 -13.74 -1.32
C PRO A 214 -8.76 -13.10 0.00
N PRO A 215 -9.76 -12.20 -0.02
CA PRO A 215 -10.24 -11.50 1.19
C PRO A 215 -10.72 -12.44 2.29
N SER A 216 -11.28 -13.61 1.92
CA SER A 216 -11.70 -14.65 2.85
C SER A 216 -10.53 -15.31 3.59
N LYS A 217 -9.29 -15.13 3.13
CA LYS A 217 -8.05 -15.80 3.61
C LYS A 217 -8.10 -17.33 3.55
N THR A 218 -9.11 -17.88 2.88
CA THR A 218 -9.31 -19.32 2.72
C THR A 218 -9.76 -19.61 1.28
N GLY A 219 -9.28 -20.73 0.73
CA GLY A 219 -9.63 -21.14 -0.63
C GLY A 219 -8.68 -20.60 -1.70
N SER A 220 -9.08 -20.81 -2.95
CA SER A 220 -8.36 -20.33 -4.14
C SER A 220 -8.92 -19.00 -4.60
N HIS A 221 -8.06 -18.22 -5.29
CA HIS A 221 -8.52 -17.02 -5.97
C HIS A 221 -9.55 -17.35 -7.05
N VAL A 222 -10.62 -16.56 -7.12
CA VAL A 222 -11.52 -16.48 -8.28
C VAL A 222 -11.10 -15.29 -9.13
N ALA A 223 -11.31 -15.35 -10.45
CA ALA A 223 -10.88 -14.28 -11.34
C ALA A 223 -11.47 -12.92 -10.94
N TYR A 224 -12.76 -12.88 -10.68
CA TYR A 224 -13.51 -11.71 -10.21
C TYR A 224 -14.52 -12.13 -9.15
N MET A 225 -14.82 -11.20 -8.26
CA MET A 225 -15.83 -11.32 -7.21
C MET A 225 -17.01 -10.40 -7.50
N ASP A 226 -18.14 -10.65 -6.89
CA ASP A 226 -19.25 -9.68 -6.81
C ASP A 226 -18.97 -8.71 -5.67
N LEU A 227 -19.36 -7.43 -5.82
CA LEU A 227 -19.16 -6.40 -4.79
C LEU A 227 -19.85 -6.74 -3.46
N LYS A 228 -20.82 -7.65 -3.48
CA LYS A 228 -21.57 -8.11 -2.28
C LYS A 228 -20.85 -9.19 -1.50
N ASP A 229 -19.84 -9.84 -2.08
CA ASP A 229 -19.06 -10.92 -1.45
C ASP A 229 -17.92 -10.37 -0.59
#